data_308b27c9a594d5a185eff1912d0271d5
#
_entry.id   308b27c9a594d5a185eff1912d0271d5
#
_cell.length_a   1.000
_cell.length_b   1.000
_cell.length_c   1.000
_cell.angle_alpha   90.00
_cell.angle_beta   90.00
_cell.angle_gamma   90.00
#
_symmetry.space_group_name_H-M   'P 1'
#
loop_
_entity.id
_entity.type
_entity.pdbx_description
1 polymer ?
#
loop_
_entity_poly.entity_id
_entity_poly.type
_entity_poly.pdbx_seq_one_letter_code
_entity_poly.pdbx_strand_id
1 'polypeptide(L)'
;LPDSMPQYQASQVRNASEIARLNENRQGSLLDFLEDFTDRFPKYVDDYETLLTENRIWKQRTVGIGVVSPERALALGFTGPMLRGSGIAWDLRKKQPYEVYDKLDFDIPVGKNGDCYDRYLVRIEEFRQSNRIVRQCIDWLRKNPGPVMVDNHKIAPPARGEMKLNMEELIH
;
A
#
# COMPACT_ATOMS: atom_id res chain seq x y z
N LEU A 1 19.81 -19.28 -14.14
CA LEU A 1 18.42 -18.78 -14.12
C LEU A 1 17.88 -18.87 -15.54
N PRO A 2 16.69 -19.43 -15.77
CA PRO A 2 16.16 -19.55 -17.11
C PRO A 2 15.90 -18.16 -17.69
N ASP A 3 16.39 -17.92 -18.89
CA ASP A 3 16.26 -16.66 -19.66
C ASP A 3 14.80 -16.27 -19.99
N SER A 4 13.83 -17.06 -19.54
CA SER A 4 12.40 -16.86 -19.76
C SER A 4 11.64 -16.25 -18.57
N MET A 5 12.28 -16.02 -17.44
CA MET A 5 11.64 -15.13 -16.45
C MET A 5 11.65 -13.73 -17.02
N PRO A 6 10.48 -13.04 -17.12
CA PRO A 6 10.50 -11.62 -17.29
C PRO A 6 11.38 -11.13 -16.15
N GLN A 7 12.58 -10.72 -16.51
CA GLN A 7 13.48 -10.13 -15.54
C GLN A 7 12.68 -8.97 -14.97
N TYR A 8 12.15 -9.16 -13.80
CA TYR A 8 11.79 -8.08 -12.95
C TYR A 8 13.08 -7.31 -12.75
N GLN A 9 13.32 -6.44 -13.68
CA GLN A 9 14.40 -5.49 -13.61
C GLN A 9 13.99 -4.46 -12.55
N ALA A 10 13.81 -4.93 -11.33
CA ALA A 10 13.71 -4.11 -10.14
C ALA A 10 14.94 -3.21 -9.99
N SER A 11 16.04 -3.59 -10.64
CA SER A 11 17.22 -2.72 -10.81
C SER A 11 16.99 -1.56 -11.78
N GLN A 12 15.89 -1.56 -12.51
CA GLN A 12 15.43 -0.44 -13.33
C GLN A 12 14.20 0.18 -12.68
N VAL A 13 14.27 0.50 -11.41
CA VAL A 13 13.53 1.67 -10.94
C VAL A 13 14.12 2.84 -11.75
N ARG A 14 13.53 3.00 -12.90
CA ARG A 14 13.76 4.14 -13.76
C ARG A 14 13.52 5.33 -12.86
N ASN A 15 14.45 6.25 -12.87
CA ASN A 15 14.31 7.46 -12.06
C ASN A 15 12.99 8.16 -12.40
N ALA A 16 12.49 8.96 -11.51
CA ALA A 16 11.18 9.63 -11.69
C ALA A 16 11.09 10.42 -13.01
N SER A 17 12.22 10.91 -13.54
CA SER A 17 12.29 11.58 -14.85
C SER A 17 12.02 10.62 -16.02
N GLU A 18 12.42 9.37 -15.92
CA GLU A 18 12.17 8.36 -16.94
C GLU A 18 10.72 7.85 -16.88
N ILE A 19 10.15 7.77 -15.69
CA ILE A 19 8.71 7.52 -15.49
C ILE A 19 7.90 8.69 -16.07
N ALA A 20 8.29 9.92 -15.84
CA ALA A 20 7.65 11.11 -16.41
C ALA A 20 7.71 11.10 -17.95
N ARG A 21 8.87 10.80 -18.56
CA ARG A 21 9.02 10.67 -20.03
C ARG A 21 8.18 9.54 -20.60
N LEU A 22 8.04 8.43 -19.90
CA LEU A 22 7.16 7.33 -20.32
C LEU A 22 5.70 7.75 -20.25
N ASN A 23 5.33 8.61 -19.33
CA ASN A 23 3.99 9.16 -19.20
C ASN A 23 3.68 10.18 -20.30
N GLU A 24 4.66 10.98 -20.74
CA GLU A 24 4.50 11.93 -21.84
C GLU A 24 4.35 11.24 -23.21
N ASN A 25 5.00 10.09 -23.41
CA ASN A 25 5.07 9.39 -24.69
C ASN A 25 4.09 8.21 -24.86
N ARG A 26 3.38 7.81 -23.83
CA ARG A 26 2.35 6.78 -23.88
C ARG A 26 0.97 7.42 -23.82
N GLN A 27 0.07 6.96 -24.67
CA GLN A 27 -1.38 7.22 -24.60
C GLN A 27 -2.01 6.54 -23.37
N GLY A 28 -1.49 6.77 -22.22
CA GLY A 28 -1.89 6.18 -20.97
C GLY A 28 -0.84 6.53 -19.94
N SER A 29 -1.09 7.57 -19.18
CA SER A 29 -0.24 7.94 -18.09
C SER A 29 -0.28 6.86 -16.99
N LEU A 30 0.69 6.88 -16.07
CA LEU A 30 0.62 6.05 -14.86
C LEU A 30 -0.72 6.26 -14.12
N LEU A 31 -1.23 7.49 -14.13
CA LEU A 31 -2.51 7.81 -13.51
C LEU A 31 -3.69 7.12 -14.21
N ASP A 32 -3.68 6.99 -15.54
CA ASP A 32 -4.73 6.28 -16.28
C ASP A 32 -4.70 4.78 -15.98
N PHE A 33 -3.49 4.20 -15.86
CA PHE A 33 -3.35 2.82 -15.43
C PHE A 33 -3.87 2.59 -14.01
N LEU A 34 -3.55 3.48 -13.08
CA LEU A 34 -4.00 3.39 -11.69
C LEU A 34 -5.52 3.60 -11.58
N GLU A 35 -6.10 4.47 -12.39
CA GLU A 35 -7.54 4.70 -12.45
C GLU A 35 -8.26 3.43 -12.93
N ASP A 36 -7.84 2.84 -14.05
CA ASP A 36 -8.38 1.58 -14.56
C ASP A 36 -8.19 0.43 -13.53
N PHE A 37 -7.04 0.37 -12.87
CA PHE A 37 -6.82 -0.61 -11.80
C PHE A 37 -7.80 -0.42 -10.64
N THR A 38 -7.94 0.80 -10.14
CA THR A 38 -8.82 1.09 -8.99
C THR A 38 -10.29 0.88 -9.30
N ASP A 39 -10.71 1.02 -10.57
CA ASP A 39 -12.07 0.72 -11.01
C ASP A 39 -12.36 -0.79 -11.04
N ARG A 40 -11.38 -1.59 -11.41
CA ARG A 40 -11.52 -3.06 -11.45
C ARG A 40 -11.28 -3.75 -10.12
N PHE A 41 -10.47 -3.14 -9.26
CA PHE A 41 -10.03 -3.76 -8.00
C PHE A 41 -11.17 -4.19 -7.05
N PRO A 42 -12.26 -3.43 -6.87
CA PRO A 42 -13.39 -3.86 -6.03
C PRO A 42 -13.95 -5.20 -6.42
N LYS A 43 -14.04 -5.50 -7.72
CA LYS A 43 -14.52 -6.79 -8.20
C LYS A 43 -13.64 -7.96 -7.74
N TYR A 44 -12.33 -7.78 -7.74
CA TYR A 44 -11.43 -8.82 -7.23
C TYR A 44 -11.59 -9.04 -5.72
N VAL A 45 -11.84 -7.97 -4.97
CA VAL A 45 -12.14 -8.08 -3.53
C VAL A 45 -13.44 -8.86 -3.30
N ASP A 46 -14.47 -8.60 -4.11
CA ASP A 46 -15.75 -9.31 -4.04
C ASP A 46 -15.59 -10.80 -4.43
N ASP A 47 -14.72 -11.10 -5.41
CA ASP A 47 -14.38 -12.48 -5.77
C ASP A 47 -13.68 -13.20 -4.61
N TYR A 48 -12.75 -12.55 -3.89
CA TYR A 48 -12.13 -13.11 -2.69
C TYR A 48 -13.15 -13.38 -1.57
N GLU A 49 -14.08 -12.47 -1.34
CA GLU A 49 -15.13 -12.66 -0.34
C GLU A 49 -16.05 -13.81 -0.71
N THR A 50 -16.46 -13.90 -1.98
CA THR A 50 -17.30 -15.00 -2.48
C THR A 50 -16.62 -16.36 -2.27
N LEU A 51 -15.31 -16.43 -2.47
CA LEU A 51 -14.55 -17.67 -2.33
C LEU A 51 -14.27 -18.05 -0.87
N LEU A 52 -14.03 -17.07 0.00
CA LEU A 52 -13.46 -17.29 1.32
C LEU A 52 -14.41 -16.94 2.47
N THR A 53 -15.09 -15.79 2.44
CA THR A 53 -15.77 -15.24 3.62
C THR A 53 -16.85 -16.20 4.14
N GLU A 54 -17.68 -16.78 3.27
CA GLU A 54 -18.71 -17.72 3.66
C GLU A 54 -18.29 -19.20 3.52
N ASN A 55 -17.06 -19.46 3.13
CA ASN A 55 -16.55 -20.81 2.95
C ASN A 55 -16.47 -21.55 4.29
N ARG A 56 -17.19 -22.68 4.40
CA ARG A 56 -17.24 -23.48 5.61
C ARG A 56 -15.86 -23.96 6.08
N ILE A 57 -15.01 -24.39 5.16
CA ILE A 57 -13.67 -24.90 5.49
C ILE A 57 -12.81 -23.75 6.02
N TRP A 58 -12.89 -22.57 5.38
CA TRP A 58 -12.18 -21.38 5.81
C TRP A 58 -12.61 -20.94 7.20
N LYS A 59 -13.90 -20.84 7.45
CA LYS A 59 -14.45 -20.50 8.78
C LYS A 59 -14.02 -21.49 9.86
N GLN A 60 -14.09 -22.78 9.60
CA GLN A 60 -13.66 -23.80 10.57
C GLN A 60 -12.18 -23.74 10.93
N ARG A 61 -11.34 -23.20 10.05
CA ARG A 61 -9.89 -23.07 10.26
C ARG A 61 -9.46 -21.72 10.83
N THR A 62 -10.33 -20.74 10.88
CA THR A 62 -9.97 -19.35 11.23
C THR A 62 -10.79 -18.78 12.38
N VAL A 63 -12.08 -19.14 12.49
CA VAL A 63 -12.95 -18.66 13.58
C VAL A 63 -12.54 -19.31 14.91
N GLY A 64 -12.29 -18.48 15.90
CA GLY A 64 -11.85 -18.91 17.23
C GLY A 64 -10.41 -19.46 17.28
N ILE A 65 -9.67 -19.39 16.18
CA ILE A 65 -8.28 -19.87 16.11
C ILE A 65 -7.32 -18.70 16.25
N GLY A 66 -6.28 -18.89 17.05
CA GLY A 66 -5.25 -17.87 17.27
C GLY A 66 -5.80 -16.59 17.92
N VAL A 67 -6.72 -16.76 18.87
CA VAL A 67 -7.32 -15.64 19.61
C VAL A 67 -6.28 -14.94 20.46
N VAL A 68 -6.20 -13.62 20.30
CA VAL A 68 -5.33 -12.75 21.09
C VAL A 68 -6.18 -11.65 21.72
N SER A 69 -6.18 -11.58 23.05
CA SER A 69 -6.90 -10.52 23.76
C SER A 69 -6.26 -9.14 23.51
N PRO A 70 -7.03 -8.04 23.66
CA PRO A 70 -6.50 -6.69 23.52
C PRO A 70 -5.27 -6.42 24.40
N GLU A 71 -5.32 -6.85 25.67
CA GLU A 71 -4.23 -6.66 26.64
C GLU A 71 -2.96 -7.39 26.21
N ARG A 72 -3.12 -8.64 25.75
CA ARG A 72 -1.99 -9.45 25.27
C ARG A 72 -1.41 -8.89 23.96
N ALA A 73 -2.26 -8.38 23.06
CA ALA A 73 -1.83 -7.75 21.83
C ALA A 73 -0.96 -6.51 22.12
N LEU A 74 -1.35 -5.68 23.08
CA LEU A 74 -0.55 -4.54 23.53
C LEU A 74 0.76 -4.97 24.18
N ALA A 75 0.72 -5.95 25.07
CA ALA A 75 1.91 -6.46 25.75
C ALA A 75 2.94 -7.07 24.78
N LEU A 76 2.48 -7.66 23.68
CA LEU A 76 3.34 -8.22 22.62
C LEU A 76 3.76 -7.19 21.56
N GLY A 77 3.35 -5.94 21.68
CA GLY A 77 3.69 -4.89 20.72
C GLY A 77 3.02 -5.06 19.34
N PHE A 78 1.84 -5.64 19.30
CA PHE A 78 1.09 -5.76 18.03
C PHE A 78 0.73 -4.38 17.48
N THR A 79 0.74 -4.27 16.14
CA THR A 79 0.37 -3.05 15.42
C THR A 79 -0.48 -3.40 14.21
N GLY A 80 -1.03 -2.38 13.55
CA GLY A 80 -1.77 -2.52 12.29
C GLY A 80 -2.98 -3.47 12.39
N PRO A 81 -3.27 -4.23 11.34
CA PRO A 81 -4.40 -5.15 11.29
C PRO A 81 -4.41 -6.20 12.40
N MET A 82 -3.23 -6.58 12.90
CA MET A 82 -3.11 -7.54 13.99
C MET A 82 -3.70 -6.99 15.28
N LEU A 83 -3.43 -5.72 15.59
CA LEU A 83 -3.97 -5.04 16.77
C LEU A 83 -5.44 -4.72 16.59
N ARG A 84 -5.83 -4.23 15.40
CA ARG A 84 -7.23 -3.92 15.10
C ARG A 84 -8.13 -5.16 15.08
N GLY A 85 -7.61 -6.31 14.66
CA GLY A 85 -8.31 -7.59 14.77
C GLY A 85 -8.70 -7.95 16.20
N SER A 86 -7.91 -7.53 17.19
CA SER A 86 -8.19 -7.71 18.62
C SER A 86 -9.09 -6.62 19.22
N GLY A 87 -9.70 -5.75 18.43
CA GLY A 87 -10.68 -4.78 18.89
C GLY A 87 -10.14 -3.40 19.24
N ILE A 88 -8.86 -3.13 19.01
CA ILE A 88 -8.25 -1.82 19.31
C ILE A 88 -8.21 -0.96 18.04
N ALA A 89 -8.96 0.12 18.05
CA ALA A 89 -9.03 1.10 16.95
C ALA A 89 -7.79 2.00 16.91
N TRP A 90 -6.63 1.42 16.64
CA TRP A 90 -5.38 2.16 16.50
C TRP A 90 -4.83 2.08 15.09
N ASP A 91 -4.61 3.24 14.49
CA ASP A 91 -3.96 3.38 13.18
C ASP A 91 -3.13 4.66 13.20
N LEU A 92 -1.84 4.54 12.91
CA LEU A 92 -0.90 5.65 12.90
C LEU A 92 -1.32 6.77 11.96
N ARG A 93 -1.89 6.41 10.81
CA ARG A 93 -2.37 7.36 9.80
C ARG A 93 -3.44 8.33 10.32
N LYS A 94 -4.20 7.92 11.35
CA LYS A 94 -5.24 8.76 12.01
C LYS A 94 -4.81 9.31 13.37
N LYS A 95 -3.99 8.55 14.13
CA LYS A 95 -3.59 8.96 15.50
C LYS A 95 -2.42 9.92 15.51
N GLN A 96 -1.48 9.75 14.57
CA GLN A 96 -0.33 10.64 14.36
C GLN A 96 -0.13 10.79 12.84
N PRO A 97 -1.00 11.55 12.17
CA PRO A 97 -0.95 11.70 10.72
C PRO A 97 0.42 12.17 10.25
N TYR A 98 0.90 11.57 9.19
CA TYR A 98 2.14 11.92 8.51
C TYR A 98 1.85 12.14 7.02
N GLU A 99 2.72 12.85 6.33
CA GLU A 99 2.57 13.24 4.92
C GLU A 99 1.20 13.89 4.65
N VAL A 100 0.34 13.25 3.86
CA VAL A 100 -0.97 13.79 3.44
C VAL A 100 -2.15 13.03 4.04
N TYR A 101 -1.93 12.11 4.97
CA TYR A 101 -3.01 11.29 5.52
C TYR A 101 -4.06 12.07 6.31
N ASP A 102 -3.72 13.25 6.82
CA ASP A 102 -4.65 14.17 7.46
C ASP A 102 -5.72 14.74 6.50
N LYS A 103 -5.41 14.74 5.19
CA LYS A 103 -6.28 15.26 4.13
C LYS A 103 -7.13 14.17 3.45
N LEU A 104 -6.86 12.89 3.77
CA LEU A 104 -7.51 11.77 3.13
C LEU A 104 -8.68 11.24 3.97
N ASP A 105 -9.77 10.94 3.27
CA ASP A 105 -10.96 10.35 3.87
C ASP A 105 -10.93 8.82 3.72
N PHE A 106 -10.83 8.12 4.84
CA PHE A 106 -10.87 6.66 4.92
C PHE A 106 -11.28 6.22 6.32
N ASP A 107 -11.83 5.02 6.43
CA ASP A 107 -12.25 4.42 7.67
C ASP A 107 -11.21 3.40 8.19
N ILE A 108 -11.22 3.16 9.50
CA ILE A 108 -10.36 2.19 10.15
C ILE A 108 -11.20 0.96 10.50
N PRO A 109 -11.04 -0.18 9.82
CA PRO A 109 -11.76 -1.39 10.18
C PRO A 109 -11.20 -1.98 11.48
N VAL A 110 -12.12 -2.44 12.34
CA VAL A 110 -11.79 -3.01 13.66
C VAL A 110 -12.55 -4.31 13.85
N GLY A 111 -11.84 -5.38 14.20
CA GLY A 111 -12.41 -6.65 14.58
C GLY A 111 -12.94 -6.67 16.02
N LYS A 112 -13.45 -7.80 16.47
CA LYS A 112 -14.03 -7.97 17.81
C LYS A 112 -13.46 -9.17 18.56
N ASN A 113 -13.19 -10.26 17.87
CA ASN A 113 -12.88 -11.56 18.47
C ASN A 113 -11.37 -11.80 18.63
N GLY A 114 -10.54 -11.03 17.97
CA GLY A 114 -9.08 -11.18 18.02
C GLY A 114 -8.56 -12.48 17.40
N ASP A 115 -9.34 -13.15 16.57
CA ASP A 115 -8.99 -14.41 15.93
C ASP A 115 -8.47 -14.24 14.51
N CYS A 116 -8.10 -15.33 13.86
CA CYS A 116 -7.61 -15.31 12.49
C CYS A 116 -8.67 -14.81 11.51
N TYR A 117 -9.94 -15.10 11.77
CA TYR A 117 -11.03 -14.68 10.89
C TYR A 117 -11.26 -13.18 10.93
N ASP A 118 -11.26 -12.58 12.11
CA ASP A 118 -11.36 -11.12 12.24
C ASP A 118 -10.17 -10.39 11.59
N ARG A 119 -8.96 -10.91 11.74
CA ARG A 119 -7.79 -10.37 11.06
C ARG A 119 -7.90 -10.46 9.54
N TYR A 120 -8.52 -11.51 9.03
CA TYR A 120 -8.84 -11.61 7.61
C TYR A 120 -9.88 -10.56 7.19
N LEU A 121 -11.00 -10.43 7.91
CA LEU A 121 -12.03 -9.44 7.60
C LEU A 121 -11.51 -8.01 7.63
N VAL A 122 -10.69 -7.68 8.62
CA VAL A 122 -10.02 -6.37 8.69
C VAL A 122 -9.18 -6.10 7.44
N ARG A 123 -8.41 -7.09 6.94
CA ARG A 123 -7.60 -6.92 5.72
C ARG A 123 -8.44 -6.77 4.45
N ILE A 124 -9.53 -7.49 4.34
CA ILE A 124 -10.46 -7.35 3.21
C ILE A 124 -11.03 -5.92 3.17
N GLU A 125 -11.47 -5.41 4.31
CA GLU A 125 -11.97 -4.04 4.36
C GLU A 125 -10.86 -3.01 4.13
N GLU A 126 -9.63 -3.26 4.58
CA GLU A 126 -8.50 -2.40 4.28
C GLU A 126 -8.15 -2.32 2.79
N PHE A 127 -8.41 -3.37 2.01
CA PHE A 127 -8.27 -3.29 0.56
C PHE A 127 -9.23 -2.25 -0.03
N ARG A 128 -10.47 -2.19 0.45
CA ARG A 128 -11.45 -1.20 0.01
C ARG A 128 -11.04 0.22 0.43
N GLN A 129 -10.59 0.39 1.67
CA GLN A 129 -10.14 1.68 2.16
C GLN A 129 -8.87 2.15 1.46
N SER A 130 -7.92 1.26 1.17
CA SER A 130 -6.72 1.58 0.39
C SER A 130 -7.06 2.01 -1.04
N ASN A 131 -8.01 1.33 -1.69
CA ASN A 131 -8.51 1.72 -3.01
C ASN A 131 -9.15 3.12 -2.99
N ARG A 132 -9.91 3.44 -1.93
CA ARG A 132 -10.50 4.77 -1.72
C ARG A 132 -9.42 5.86 -1.57
N ILE A 133 -8.34 5.56 -0.85
CA ILE A 133 -7.20 6.48 -0.71
C ILE A 133 -6.51 6.71 -2.05
N VAL A 134 -6.21 5.64 -2.81
CA VAL A 134 -5.57 5.76 -4.12
C VAL A 134 -6.38 6.61 -5.09
N ARG A 135 -7.70 6.46 -5.12
CA ARG A 135 -8.59 7.30 -5.93
C ARG A 135 -8.50 8.78 -5.57
N GLN A 136 -8.53 9.11 -4.28
CA GLN A 136 -8.38 10.50 -3.82
C GLN A 136 -7.02 11.09 -4.23
N CYS A 137 -5.95 10.29 -4.17
CA CYS A 137 -4.63 10.72 -4.62
C CYS A 137 -4.59 10.96 -6.14
N ILE A 138 -5.19 10.10 -6.96
CA ILE A 138 -5.30 10.27 -8.41
C ILE A 138 -6.03 11.56 -8.74
N ASP A 139 -7.19 11.78 -8.11
CA ASP A 139 -8.01 12.98 -8.32
C ASP A 139 -7.26 14.26 -7.96
N TRP A 140 -6.50 14.22 -6.88
CA TRP A 140 -5.69 15.35 -6.47
C TRP A 140 -4.54 15.63 -7.43
N LEU A 141 -3.81 14.58 -7.85
CA LEU A 141 -2.67 14.69 -8.76
C LEU A 141 -3.10 15.20 -10.14
N ARG A 142 -4.27 14.81 -10.64
CA ARG A 142 -4.80 15.32 -11.90
C ARG A 142 -5.13 16.82 -11.83
N LYS A 143 -5.58 17.30 -10.68
CA LYS A 143 -5.91 18.72 -10.47
C LYS A 143 -4.67 19.58 -10.19
N ASN A 144 -3.60 18.96 -9.70
CA ASN A 144 -2.40 19.64 -9.26
C ASN A 144 -1.14 19.03 -9.91
N PRO A 145 -0.97 19.20 -11.23
CA PRO A 145 0.24 18.73 -11.90
C PRO A 145 1.46 19.50 -11.38
N GLY A 146 2.57 18.82 -11.22
CA GLY A 146 3.79 19.41 -10.69
C GLY A 146 5.03 18.55 -10.97
N PRO A 147 6.21 19.02 -10.58
CA PRO A 147 7.45 18.25 -10.74
C PRO A 147 7.37 16.97 -9.92
N VAL A 148 7.79 15.85 -10.51
CA VAL A 148 7.79 14.52 -9.88
C VAL A 148 9.13 14.18 -9.22
N MET A 149 10.09 15.07 -9.30
CA MET A 149 11.44 14.90 -8.76
C MET A 149 11.88 16.16 -8.03
N VAL A 150 12.57 15.97 -6.91
CA VAL A 150 13.22 17.06 -6.16
C VAL A 150 14.63 17.24 -6.72
N ASP A 151 14.94 18.44 -7.18
CA ASP A 151 16.29 18.84 -7.57
C ASP A 151 16.98 19.50 -6.36
N ASN A 152 17.48 18.66 -5.47
CA ASN A 152 18.21 19.08 -4.28
C ASN A 152 19.23 18.01 -3.89
N HIS A 153 20.49 18.31 -4.06
CA HIS A 153 21.62 17.41 -3.75
C HIS A 153 21.66 16.90 -2.30
N LYS A 154 21.03 17.60 -1.36
CA LYS A 154 20.97 17.19 0.05
C LYS A 154 19.91 16.15 0.34
N ILE A 155 18.95 15.93 -0.56
CA ILE A 155 17.78 15.08 -0.36
C ILE A 155 17.70 13.98 -1.42
N ALA A 156 17.97 14.34 -2.67
CA ALA A 156 17.94 13.42 -3.80
C ALA A 156 19.29 12.71 -3.96
N PRO A 157 19.31 11.39 -4.17
CA PRO A 157 20.57 10.69 -4.44
C PRO A 157 21.18 11.20 -5.76
N PRO A 158 22.52 11.27 -5.85
CA PRO A 158 23.22 11.68 -7.05
C PRO A 158 22.97 10.72 -8.23
N ALA A 159 23.30 11.16 -9.42
CA ALA A 159 23.19 10.33 -10.61
C ALA A 159 24.00 9.05 -10.48
N ARG A 160 23.45 7.91 -10.88
CA ARG A 160 24.07 6.58 -10.72
C ARG A 160 25.50 6.49 -11.33
N GLY A 161 25.74 7.24 -12.39
CA GLY A 161 27.08 7.33 -13.02
C GLY A 161 28.08 7.99 -12.09
N GLU A 162 27.71 9.07 -11.46
CA GLU A 162 28.53 9.85 -10.54
C GLU A 162 28.86 9.06 -9.27
N MET A 163 27.87 8.38 -8.68
CA MET A 163 28.10 7.49 -7.53
C MET A 163 29.11 6.37 -7.79
N LYS A 164 29.37 6.01 -9.05
CA LYS A 164 30.36 4.98 -9.41
C LYS A 164 31.78 5.52 -9.58
N LEU A 165 31.92 6.79 -9.83
CA LEU A 165 33.17 7.45 -10.22
C LEU A 165 33.71 8.40 -9.15
N ASN A 166 32.83 8.96 -8.33
CA ASN A 166 33.18 9.96 -7.33
C ASN A 166 32.86 9.45 -5.92
N MET A 167 33.85 9.48 -5.05
CA MET A 167 33.69 9.04 -3.66
C MET A 167 32.75 9.97 -2.87
N GLU A 168 32.80 11.26 -3.12
CA GLU A 168 31.95 12.27 -2.50
C GLU A 168 30.47 11.98 -2.77
N GLU A 169 30.13 11.65 -4.00
CA GLU A 169 28.77 11.31 -4.43
C GLU A 169 28.28 9.95 -3.89
N LEU A 170 29.20 9.08 -3.51
CA LEU A 170 28.87 7.80 -2.89
C LEU A 170 28.60 7.93 -1.39
N ILE A 171 29.24 8.90 -0.73
CA ILE A 171 29.15 9.13 0.72
C ILE A 171 27.92 9.99 1.06
N HIS A 172 27.50 10.84 0.14
CA HIS A 172 26.42 11.82 0.33
C HIS A 172 25.05 11.16 0.26
#